data_065817f35a4bd880f81916af2a36d54d
#
_entry.id   065817f35a4bd880f81916af2a36d54d
#
_cell.length_a   1.000
_cell.length_b   1.000
_cell.length_c   1.000
_cell.angle_alpha   90.00
_cell.angle_beta   90.00
_cell.angle_gamma   90.00
#
_symmetry.space_group_name_H-M   'P 1'
#
loop_
_entity.id
_entity.type
_entity.pdbx_description
1 polymer ?
#
loop_
_entity_poly.entity_id
_entity_poly.type
_entity_poly.pdbx_seq_one_letter_code
_entity_poly.pdbx_strand_id
1 'polypeptide(L)'
;PPNVNLNTKADRQRYLVIANRADGVTVDVTKQATAALADASFARLENATVYPVADGQTALNVEFQGLKASVPVVVKDAAADRVISFHLDVMPLFARAGCNTGSCHGAARGKDGFRLSLFGFDPKGDYVRITRELGARRINLAVPQDSLLFEKSVGSVPHTGGKRFAPESEYAQVMLRWLEVGAPQDAAEPPKCDRLEIFPPAAVIEGAESTQQFIARAVYADGTDRDV
;
A
#
# COMPACT_ATOMS: atom_id res chain seq x y z
N PRO A 1 -12.54 -6.99 5.16
CA PRO A 1 -12.24 -8.38 4.82
C PRO A 1 -12.77 -9.35 5.88
N PRO A 2 -13.03 -10.62 5.54
CA PRO A 2 -13.57 -11.62 6.47
C PRO A 2 -12.52 -12.17 7.46
N ASN A 3 -11.26 -11.92 7.21
CA ASN A 3 -10.12 -12.26 8.05
C ASN A 3 -8.99 -11.25 7.84
N VAL A 4 -8.09 -11.14 8.80
CA VAL A 4 -6.88 -10.31 8.76
C VAL A 4 -5.68 -11.22 8.96
N ASN A 5 -4.75 -11.21 8.00
CA ASN A 5 -3.47 -11.91 8.08
C ASN A 5 -2.34 -10.89 8.02
N LEU A 6 -1.47 -10.92 9.00
CA LEU A 6 -0.29 -10.07 9.10
C LEU A 6 0.93 -10.96 9.22
N ASN A 7 1.78 -10.97 8.20
CA ASN A 7 2.88 -11.95 8.08
C ASN A 7 4.26 -11.35 8.32
N THR A 8 4.35 -10.05 8.60
CA THR A 8 5.62 -9.39 8.94
C THR A 8 5.35 -8.09 9.70
N LYS A 9 6.36 -7.51 10.29
CA LYS A 9 6.32 -6.21 10.95
C LYS A 9 5.79 -5.06 10.08
N ALA A 10 5.98 -5.14 8.76
CA ALA A 10 5.58 -4.11 7.81
C ALA A 10 4.15 -4.30 7.27
N ASP A 11 3.49 -5.40 7.61
CA ASP A 11 2.15 -5.67 7.14
C ASP A 11 1.11 -4.83 7.88
N ARG A 12 -0.01 -4.66 7.22
CA ARG A 12 -1.19 -3.99 7.74
C ARG A 12 -2.41 -4.43 6.96
N GLN A 13 -3.59 -4.26 7.57
CA GLN A 13 -4.85 -4.47 6.88
C GLN A 13 -5.85 -3.39 7.30
N ARG A 14 -6.32 -2.62 6.35
CA ARG A 14 -7.47 -1.72 6.54
C ARG A 14 -8.76 -2.52 6.67
N TYR A 15 -9.71 -1.98 7.39
CA TYR A 15 -11.05 -2.56 7.48
C TYR A 15 -12.12 -1.49 7.27
N LEU A 16 -13.29 -1.94 6.84
CA LEU A 16 -14.50 -1.13 6.76
C LEU A 16 -15.60 -1.82 7.56
N VAL A 17 -16.42 -1.02 8.21
CA VAL A 17 -17.67 -1.48 8.85
C VAL A 17 -18.83 -1.01 7.98
N ILE A 18 -19.51 -1.95 7.34
CA ILE A 18 -20.63 -1.67 6.44
C ILE A 18 -21.91 -2.11 7.12
N ALA A 19 -22.83 -1.19 7.31
CA ALA A 19 -24.18 -1.47 7.75
C ALA A 19 -25.10 -1.67 6.53
N ASN A 20 -25.88 -2.74 6.53
CA ASN A 20 -26.91 -2.99 5.53
C ASN A 20 -28.26 -2.57 6.10
N ARG A 21 -28.93 -1.60 5.47
CA ARG A 21 -30.28 -1.18 5.82
C ARG A 21 -31.31 -2.22 5.34
N ALA A 22 -32.49 -2.19 5.89
CA ALA A 22 -33.57 -3.09 5.52
C ALA A 22 -34.06 -2.96 4.06
N ASP A 23 -33.84 -1.79 3.46
CA ASP A 23 -34.08 -1.49 2.04
C ASP A 23 -32.95 -1.92 1.10
N GLY A 24 -31.89 -2.53 1.65
CA GLY A 24 -30.73 -3.00 0.88
C GLY A 24 -29.65 -1.95 0.65
N VAL A 25 -29.83 -0.71 1.09
CA VAL A 25 -28.79 0.33 1.00
C VAL A 25 -27.64 0.01 1.95
N THR A 26 -26.44 0.12 1.46
CA THR A 26 -25.19 -0.05 2.25
C THR A 26 -24.66 1.29 2.71
N VAL A 27 -24.23 1.37 3.97
CA VAL A 27 -23.67 2.59 4.56
C VAL A 27 -22.33 2.28 5.20
N ASP A 28 -21.29 3.03 4.84
CA ASP A 28 -20.01 2.96 5.53
C ASP A 28 -20.13 3.67 6.88
N VAL A 29 -20.10 2.88 7.94
CA VAL A 29 -20.20 3.34 9.34
C VAL A 29 -18.88 3.17 10.08
N THR A 30 -17.76 3.00 9.38
CA THR A 30 -16.43 2.75 9.97
C THR A 30 -16.03 3.78 11.01
N LYS A 31 -16.36 5.06 10.77
CA LYS A 31 -16.05 6.15 11.70
C LYS A 31 -16.99 6.25 12.89
N GLN A 32 -18.19 5.68 12.79
CA GLN A 32 -19.23 5.68 13.82
C GLN A 32 -19.22 4.40 14.67
N ALA A 33 -18.67 3.32 14.12
CA ALA A 33 -18.57 2.05 14.81
C ALA A 33 -17.47 2.07 15.87
N THR A 34 -17.70 1.40 16.98
CA THR A 34 -16.67 1.11 17.96
C THR A 34 -15.92 -0.14 17.52
N ALA A 35 -14.58 -0.06 17.47
CA ALA A 35 -13.72 -1.18 17.11
C ALA A 35 -12.71 -1.44 18.21
N ALA A 36 -12.52 -2.69 18.59
CA ALA A 36 -11.53 -3.11 19.59
C ALA A 36 -10.98 -4.50 19.25
N LEU A 37 -9.72 -4.73 19.62
CA LEU A 37 -9.14 -6.07 19.60
C LEU A 37 -9.54 -6.83 20.86
N ALA A 38 -9.82 -8.12 20.74
CA ALA A 38 -10.08 -8.98 21.88
C ALA A 38 -8.84 -9.12 22.78
N ASP A 39 -7.65 -9.12 22.16
CA ASP A 39 -6.36 -9.06 22.83
C ASP A 39 -5.43 -8.15 22.03
N ALA A 40 -5.02 -7.04 22.62
CA ALA A 40 -4.13 -6.05 22.03
C ALA A 40 -2.64 -6.41 22.12
N SER A 41 -2.28 -7.53 22.75
CA SER A 41 -0.88 -7.98 22.82
C SER A 41 -0.35 -8.47 21.46
N PHE A 42 -1.23 -8.90 20.55
CA PHE A 42 -0.85 -9.43 19.24
C PHE A 42 -0.96 -8.42 18.10
N ALA A 43 -1.87 -7.46 18.22
CA ALA A 43 -2.07 -6.45 17.19
C ALA A 43 -2.47 -5.10 17.79
N ARG A 44 -2.39 -4.01 17.04
CA ARG A 44 -2.88 -2.68 17.43
C ARG A 44 -3.78 -2.09 16.35
N LEU A 45 -4.69 -1.21 16.75
CA LEU A 45 -5.59 -0.48 15.86
C LEU A 45 -5.16 0.98 15.76
N GLU A 46 -5.12 1.49 14.54
CA GLU A 46 -4.88 2.89 14.27
C GLU A 46 -5.56 3.28 12.95
N ASN A 47 -6.41 4.33 12.96
CA ASN A 47 -7.06 4.88 11.77
C ASN A 47 -7.76 3.81 10.88
N ALA A 48 -8.58 2.96 11.47
CA ALA A 48 -9.27 1.84 10.81
C ALA A 48 -8.30 0.84 10.11
N THR A 49 -7.13 0.66 10.69
CA THR A 49 -6.09 -0.25 10.20
C THR A 49 -5.58 -1.11 11.35
N VAL A 50 -5.39 -2.39 11.08
CA VAL A 50 -4.81 -3.38 12.00
C VAL A 50 -3.32 -3.52 11.65
N TYR A 51 -2.46 -3.40 12.66
CA TYR A 51 -1.00 -3.57 12.55
C TYR A 51 -0.52 -4.68 13.48
N PRO A 52 0.54 -5.42 13.13
CA PRO A 52 1.11 -6.46 13.97
C PRO A 52 1.84 -5.87 15.19
N VAL A 53 1.84 -6.62 16.30
CA VAL A 53 2.63 -6.33 17.52
C VAL A 53 3.47 -7.53 17.90
N ALA A 54 2.85 -8.72 18.01
CA ALA A 54 3.52 -9.97 18.34
C ALA A 54 2.81 -11.15 17.66
N ASP A 55 3.50 -12.26 17.49
CA ASP A 55 2.94 -13.48 16.92
C ASP A 55 1.82 -14.03 17.77
N GLY A 56 0.71 -14.39 17.14
CA GLY A 56 -0.45 -14.96 17.82
C GLY A 56 -1.75 -14.74 17.07
N GLN A 57 -2.85 -14.90 17.78
CA GLN A 57 -4.19 -14.78 17.23
C GLN A 57 -5.06 -13.95 18.17
N THR A 58 -5.88 -13.10 17.57
CA THR A 58 -6.89 -12.30 18.26
C THR A 58 -8.12 -12.13 17.37
N ALA A 59 -9.05 -11.28 17.76
CA ALA A 59 -10.19 -10.91 16.94
C ALA A 59 -10.40 -9.40 16.95
N LEU A 60 -10.72 -8.85 15.80
CA LEU A 60 -11.24 -7.50 15.67
C LEU A 60 -12.75 -7.54 15.90
N ASN A 61 -13.21 -6.99 17.01
CA ASN A 61 -14.60 -6.87 17.36
C ASN A 61 -15.08 -5.46 16.98
N VAL A 62 -16.22 -5.38 16.32
CA VAL A 62 -16.85 -4.11 15.96
C VAL A 62 -18.27 -4.07 16.46
N GLU A 63 -18.73 -2.89 16.90
CA GLU A 63 -20.09 -2.67 17.35
C GLU A 63 -20.64 -1.36 16.76
N PHE A 64 -21.86 -1.43 16.23
CA PHE A 64 -22.60 -0.28 15.74
C PHE A 64 -24.09 -0.43 16.05
N GLN A 65 -24.67 0.51 16.79
CA GLN A 65 -26.09 0.51 17.19
C GLN A 65 -26.57 -0.81 17.80
N GLY A 66 -25.74 -1.44 18.64
CA GLY A 66 -26.05 -2.72 19.29
C GLY A 66 -25.81 -3.98 18.44
N LEU A 67 -25.54 -3.82 17.14
CA LEU A 67 -25.12 -4.92 16.26
C LEU A 67 -23.62 -5.16 16.43
N LYS A 68 -23.22 -6.44 16.44
CA LYS A 68 -21.83 -6.85 16.66
C LYS A 68 -21.35 -7.77 15.54
N ALA A 69 -20.08 -7.58 15.17
CA ALA A 69 -19.38 -8.48 14.28
C ALA A 69 -17.96 -8.73 14.80
N SER A 70 -17.40 -9.87 14.44
CA SER A 70 -16.05 -10.26 14.85
C SER A 70 -15.29 -10.84 13.65
N VAL A 71 -14.04 -10.43 13.49
CA VAL A 71 -13.17 -10.85 12.40
C VAL A 71 -11.89 -11.44 12.99
N PRO A 72 -11.48 -12.67 12.63
CA PRO A 72 -10.24 -13.26 13.11
C PRO A 72 -9.03 -12.48 12.59
N VAL A 73 -8.05 -12.29 13.48
CA VAL A 73 -6.76 -11.65 13.19
C VAL A 73 -5.66 -12.64 13.53
N VAL A 74 -4.83 -12.96 12.55
CA VAL A 74 -3.66 -13.83 12.72
C VAL A 74 -2.41 -13.02 12.44
N VAL A 75 -1.47 -13.05 13.37
CA VAL A 75 -0.17 -12.39 13.24
C VAL A 75 0.92 -13.47 13.26
N LYS A 76 1.82 -13.40 12.28
CA LYS A 76 3.01 -14.28 12.18
C LYS A 76 4.21 -13.39 11.89
N ASP A 77 5.37 -13.84 12.37
CA ASP A 77 6.66 -13.20 12.11
C ASP A 77 6.63 -11.66 12.36
N ALA A 78 5.89 -11.21 13.38
CA ALA A 78 5.71 -9.78 13.71
C ALA A 78 7.04 -9.04 13.96
N ALA A 79 8.10 -9.75 14.34
CA ALA A 79 9.43 -9.19 14.52
C ALA A 79 10.26 -9.18 13.23
N ALA A 80 9.85 -9.92 12.20
CA ALA A 80 10.60 -10.04 10.96
C ALA A 80 10.45 -8.79 10.10
N ASP A 81 11.58 -8.23 9.69
CA ASP A 81 11.60 -7.21 8.66
C ASP A 81 11.46 -7.89 7.30
N ARG A 82 10.34 -7.60 6.62
CA ARG A 82 10.16 -8.04 5.24
C ARG A 82 11.17 -7.34 4.34
N VAL A 83 11.86 -8.12 3.50
CA VAL A 83 12.69 -7.55 2.45
C VAL A 83 11.80 -6.71 1.54
N ILE A 84 12.18 -5.45 1.33
CA ILE A 84 11.44 -4.57 0.45
C ILE A 84 11.61 -5.03 -1.00
N SER A 85 10.51 -5.25 -1.69
CA SER A 85 10.47 -5.67 -3.08
C SER A 85 10.38 -4.44 -3.99
N PHE A 86 11.27 -4.34 -4.97
CA PHE A 86 11.14 -3.30 -5.98
C PHE A 86 9.81 -3.42 -6.74
N HIS A 87 9.44 -4.63 -7.13
CA HIS A 87 8.23 -4.90 -7.90
C HIS A 87 6.94 -4.69 -7.08
N LEU A 88 6.90 -5.23 -5.85
CA LEU A 88 5.65 -5.26 -5.06
C LEU A 88 5.49 -4.04 -4.13
N ASP A 89 6.56 -3.33 -3.82
CA ASP A 89 6.50 -2.19 -2.90
C ASP A 89 6.83 -0.86 -3.60
N VAL A 90 7.85 -0.82 -4.46
CA VAL A 90 8.33 0.42 -5.08
C VAL A 90 7.57 0.75 -6.37
N MET A 91 7.38 -0.21 -7.27
CA MET A 91 6.65 0.01 -8.52
C MET A 91 5.21 0.53 -8.31
N PRO A 92 4.43 0.03 -7.33
CA PRO A 92 3.11 0.57 -7.03
C PRO A 92 3.13 2.04 -6.63
N LEU A 93 4.20 2.55 -6.00
CA LEU A 93 4.33 3.97 -5.66
C LEU A 93 4.32 4.84 -6.91
N PHE A 94 5.06 4.44 -7.95
CA PHE A 94 5.09 5.18 -9.21
C PHE A 94 3.74 5.18 -9.91
N ALA A 95 3.01 4.07 -9.86
CA ALA A 95 1.67 3.97 -10.42
C ALA A 95 0.67 4.88 -9.69
N ARG A 96 0.64 4.81 -8.36
CA ARG A 96 -0.26 5.64 -7.52
C ARG A 96 0.07 7.13 -7.59
N ALA A 97 1.35 7.46 -7.59
CA ALA A 97 1.81 8.83 -7.74
C ALA A 97 1.66 9.36 -9.18
N GLY A 98 1.31 8.51 -10.15
CA GLY A 98 1.16 8.87 -11.55
C GLY A 98 2.49 9.16 -12.26
N CYS A 99 3.62 8.72 -11.69
CA CYS A 99 4.94 8.99 -12.25
C CYS A 99 5.15 8.29 -13.61
N ASN A 100 4.59 7.09 -13.78
CA ASN A 100 4.71 6.25 -14.96
C ASN A 100 3.49 6.32 -15.91
N THR A 101 2.69 7.40 -15.82
CA THR A 101 1.63 7.68 -16.78
C THR A 101 2.19 8.26 -18.08
N GLY A 102 1.40 8.22 -19.16
CA GLY A 102 1.80 8.72 -20.47
C GLY A 102 2.02 10.24 -20.54
N SER A 103 1.51 11.01 -19.58
CA SER A 103 1.75 12.46 -19.45
C SER A 103 3.03 12.78 -18.65
N CYS A 104 3.63 11.78 -18.01
CA CYS A 104 4.84 11.87 -17.20
C CYS A 104 5.95 10.97 -17.76
N HIS A 105 6.64 10.22 -16.93
CA HIS A 105 7.78 9.42 -17.33
C HIS A 105 7.41 8.15 -18.10
N GLY A 106 6.12 7.74 -18.13
CA GLY A 106 5.61 6.63 -18.95
C GLY A 106 5.42 6.94 -20.44
N ALA A 107 5.65 8.20 -20.88
CA ALA A 107 5.69 8.54 -22.29
C ALA A 107 6.81 7.79 -23.03
N ALA A 108 6.65 7.55 -24.35
CA ALA A 108 7.61 6.79 -25.14
C ALA A 108 9.06 7.28 -25.03
N ARG A 109 9.25 8.60 -24.91
CA ARG A 109 10.55 9.24 -24.68
C ARG A 109 10.83 9.61 -23.23
N GLY A 110 9.89 9.30 -22.31
CA GLY A 110 9.91 9.79 -20.95
C GLY A 110 9.71 11.30 -20.87
N LYS A 111 10.17 11.90 -19.79
CA LYS A 111 10.13 13.34 -19.53
C LYS A 111 11.43 13.79 -18.88
N ASP A 112 12.00 14.90 -19.37
CA ASP A 112 13.24 15.49 -18.84
C ASP A 112 14.42 14.49 -18.73
N GLY A 113 14.56 13.58 -19.72
CA GLY A 113 15.59 12.56 -19.77
C GLY A 113 15.40 11.38 -18.81
N PHE A 114 14.23 11.26 -18.19
CA PHE A 114 13.89 10.10 -17.38
C PHE A 114 12.63 9.40 -17.95
N ARG A 115 12.76 8.11 -18.20
CA ARG A 115 11.69 7.25 -18.71
C ARG A 115 11.42 6.12 -17.74
N LEU A 116 10.13 5.83 -17.54
CA LEU A 116 9.62 4.62 -16.91
C LEU A 116 8.76 3.86 -17.93
N SER A 117 8.52 2.60 -17.68
CA SER A 117 7.55 1.84 -18.46
C SER A 117 6.13 2.33 -18.16
N LEU A 118 5.30 2.42 -19.19
CA LEU A 118 3.91 2.86 -19.05
C LEU A 118 3.16 1.92 -18.09
N PHE A 119 2.62 2.48 -17.02
CA PHE A 119 1.94 1.75 -15.95
C PHE A 119 2.74 0.59 -15.32
N GLY A 120 4.06 0.59 -15.47
CA GLY A 120 4.92 -0.40 -14.80
C GLY A 120 4.97 -1.76 -15.48
N PHE A 121 4.75 -1.84 -16.81
CA PHE A 121 4.77 -3.14 -17.53
C PHE A 121 6.16 -3.79 -17.61
N ASP A 122 7.24 -3.04 -17.38
CA ASP A 122 8.62 -3.52 -17.43
C ASP A 122 9.40 -3.16 -16.14
N PRO A 123 9.09 -3.80 -15.02
CA PRO A 123 9.75 -3.47 -13.73
C PRO A 123 11.26 -3.66 -13.76
N LYS A 124 11.76 -4.68 -14.47
CA LYS A 124 13.21 -4.94 -14.58
C LYS A 124 13.92 -3.80 -15.31
N GLY A 125 13.34 -3.33 -16.41
CA GLY A 125 13.86 -2.17 -17.14
C GLY A 125 13.76 -0.88 -16.31
N ASP A 126 12.68 -0.69 -15.58
CA ASP A 126 12.51 0.48 -14.71
C ASP A 126 13.52 0.50 -13.58
N TYR A 127 13.82 -0.66 -12.99
CA TYR A 127 14.91 -0.78 -12.02
C TYR A 127 16.24 -0.27 -12.59
N VAL A 128 16.62 -0.73 -13.78
CA VAL A 128 17.86 -0.31 -14.45
C VAL A 128 17.85 1.19 -14.75
N ARG A 129 16.74 1.73 -15.25
CA ARG A 129 16.58 3.15 -15.55
C ARG A 129 16.72 4.03 -14.30
N ILE A 130 16.20 3.58 -13.17
CA ILE A 130 16.29 4.31 -11.91
C ILE A 130 17.68 4.24 -11.32
N THR A 131 18.27 3.04 -11.25
CA THR A 131 19.45 2.79 -10.43
C THR A 131 20.77 2.90 -11.19
N ARG A 132 20.79 2.70 -12.51
CA ARG A 132 22.01 2.56 -13.31
C ARG A 132 22.17 3.57 -14.43
N GLU A 133 21.10 4.05 -15.02
CA GLU A 133 21.21 5.07 -16.06
C GLU A 133 21.74 6.39 -15.52
N LEU A 134 22.57 7.07 -16.31
CA LEU A 134 23.19 8.36 -15.98
C LEU A 134 24.01 8.35 -14.67
N GLY A 135 24.72 7.25 -14.40
CA GLY A 135 25.71 7.19 -13.34
C GLY A 135 25.14 7.55 -11.96
N ALA A 136 24.08 6.87 -11.54
CA ALA A 136 23.41 7.08 -10.24
C ALA A 136 22.84 8.51 -10.01
N ARG A 137 22.60 9.27 -11.07
CA ARG A 137 22.03 10.63 -10.98
C ARG A 137 20.72 10.69 -10.17
N ARG A 138 19.92 9.62 -10.21
CA ARG A 138 18.59 9.59 -9.63
C ARG A 138 18.56 9.15 -8.18
N ILE A 139 19.55 8.38 -7.75
CA ILE A 139 19.65 7.85 -6.40
C ILE A 139 20.99 8.23 -5.76
N ASN A 140 20.96 8.47 -4.47
CA ASN A 140 22.10 8.71 -3.62
C ASN A 140 22.04 7.73 -2.43
N LEU A 141 22.80 6.65 -2.50
CA LEU A 141 22.79 5.63 -1.46
C LEU A 141 23.61 6.00 -0.22
N ALA A 142 24.47 7.03 -0.33
CA ALA A 142 25.21 7.55 0.81
C ALA A 142 24.34 8.46 1.69
N VAL A 143 23.44 9.22 1.07
CA VAL A 143 22.47 10.09 1.73
C VAL A 143 21.11 9.89 1.03
N PRO A 144 20.35 8.83 1.38
CA PRO A 144 19.14 8.42 0.67
C PRO A 144 18.10 9.51 0.47
N GLN A 145 17.88 10.37 1.47
CA GLN A 145 16.97 11.52 1.40
C GLN A 145 17.37 12.57 0.34
N ASP A 146 18.65 12.64 -0.05
CA ASP A 146 19.16 13.52 -1.10
C ASP A 146 19.12 12.84 -2.48
N SER A 147 18.46 11.72 -2.60
CA SER A 147 18.16 11.10 -3.89
C SER A 147 17.23 12.00 -4.69
N LEU A 148 17.61 12.37 -5.92
CA LEU A 148 16.79 13.21 -6.79
C LEU A 148 15.41 12.58 -7.05
N LEU A 149 15.34 11.25 -7.05
CA LEU A 149 14.08 10.50 -7.13
C LEU A 149 13.15 10.83 -5.96
N PHE A 150 13.69 10.85 -4.74
CA PHE A 150 12.95 11.19 -3.52
C PHE A 150 12.60 12.67 -3.48
N GLU A 151 13.61 13.56 -3.63
CA GLU A 151 13.43 15.00 -3.53
C GLU A 151 12.38 15.54 -4.51
N LYS A 152 12.38 15.07 -5.77
CA LYS A 152 11.35 15.45 -6.76
C LYS A 152 9.98 14.94 -6.40
N SER A 153 9.90 13.75 -5.81
CA SER A 153 8.63 13.14 -5.43
C SER A 153 7.96 13.87 -4.27
N VAL A 154 8.75 14.32 -3.28
CA VAL A 154 8.24 15.09 -2.12
C VAL A 154 8.19 16.59 -2.36
N GLY A 155 8.73 17.07 -3.49
CA GLY A 155 8.68 18.48 -3.89
C GLY A 155 9.68 19.37 -3.18
N SER A 156 10.77 18.83 -2.61
CA SER A 156 11.87 19.61 -2.01
C SER A 156 12.74 20.30 -3.06
N VAL A 157 12.72 19.82 -4.30
CA VAL A 157 13.34 20.47 -5.45
C VAL A 157 12.33 20.66 -6.58
N PRO A 158 12.59 21.63 -7.52
CA PRO A 158 11.68 21.88 -8.64
C PRO A 158 11.42 20.62 -9.48
N HIS A 159 10.14 20.34 -9.71
CA HIS A 159 9.68 19.19 -10.49
C HIS A 159 8.45 19.60 -11.34
N THR A 160 8.55 19.44 -12.65
CA THR A 160 7.47 19.76 -13.59
C THR A 160 6.18 18.99 -13.30
N GLY A 161 6.30 17.77 -12.77
CA GLY A 161 5.18 16.96 -12.31
C GLY A 161 4.57 17.40 -10.98
N GLY A 162 5.15 18.41 -10.31
CA GLY A 162 4.75 18.85 -8.98
C GLY A 162 5.09 17.87 -7.86
N LYS A 163 4.68 18.21 -6.64
CA LYS A 163 4.75 17.33 -5.47
C LYS A 163 3.80 16.15 -5.66
N ARG A 164 4.29 14.93 -5.46
CA ARG A 164 3.52 13.71 -5.67
C ARG A 164 2.95 13.16 -4.37
N PHE A 165 3.69 13.28 -3.27
CA PHE A 165 3.26 12.85 -1.94
C PHE A 165 3.96 13.65 -0.84
N ALA A 166 3.40 13.64 0.37
CA ALA A 166 4.00 14.32 1.51
C ALA A 166 5.24 13.56 2.01
N PRO A 167 6.27 14.25 2.53
CA PRO A 167 7.48 13.60 3.05
C PRO A 167 7.21 12.59 4.16
N GLU A 168 6.17 12.83 4.96
CA GLU A 168 5.74 11.98 6.08
C GLU A 168 4.83 10.84 5.64
N SER A 169 4.42 10.82 4.36
CA SER A 169 3.51 9.79 3.86
C SER A 169 4.17 8.42 3.82
N GLU A 170 3.34 7.42 3.89
CA GLU A 170 3.78 6.04 3.74
C GLU A 170 4.54 5.79 2.42
N TYR A 171 4.13 6.44 1.34
CA TYR A 171 4.83 6.33 0.05
C TYR A 171 6.26 6.85 0.13
N ALA A 172 6.47 7.98 0.82
CA ALA A 172 7.78 8.52 1.08
C ALA A 172 8.63 7.56 1.93
N GLN A 173 8.04 6.98 2.97
CA GLN A 173 8.73 6.04 3.86
C GLN A 173 9.13 4.75 3.14
N VAL A 174 8.27 4.19 2.30
CA VAL A 174 8.62 3.00 1.51
C VAL A 174 9.75 3.30 0.52
N MET A 175 9.68 4.43 -0.19
CA MET A 175 10.75 4.83 -1.12
C MET A 175 12.08 5.04 -0.38
N LEU A 176 12.04 5.77 0.73
CA LEU A 176 13.24 6.05 1.52
C LEU A 176 13.85 4.76 2.07
N ARG A 177 13.05 3.88 2.66
CA ARG A 177 13.51 2.59 3.15
C ARG A 177 14.15 1.74 2.05
N TRP A 178 13.60 1.73 0.83
CA TRP A 178 14.21 1.02 -0.29
C TRP A 178 15.60 1.58 -0.63
N LEU A 179 15.74 2.89 -0.63
CA LEU A 179 17.04 3.57 -0.85
C LEU A 179 18.03 3.27 0.28
N GLU A 180 17.61 3.32 1.55
CA GLU A 180 18.41 3.08 2.75
C GLU A 180 19.02 1.67 2.79
N VAL A 181 18.28 0.66 2.32
CA VAL A 181 18.78 -0.71 2.24
C VAL A 181 19.60 -0.99 0.96
N GLY A 182 19.97 0.07 0.23
CA GLY A 182 20.84 -0.03 -0.94
C GLY A 182 20.12 -0.19 -2.27
N ALA A 183 18.83 0.17 -2.33
CA ALA A 183 17.99 0.07 -3.52
C ALA A 183 18.06 -1.33 -4.19
N PRO A 184 17.79 -2.43 -3.46
CA PRO A 184 17.93 -3.77 -4.00
C PRO A 184 16.95 -4.02 -5.16
N GLN A 185 17.39 -4.85 -6.10
CA GLN A 185 16.52 -5.53 -7.03
C GLN A 185 15.94 -6.79 -6.36
N ASP A 186 14.75 -7.22 -6.76
CA ASP A 186 14.21 -8.50 -6.29
C ASP A 186 15.16 -9.64 -6.68
N ALA A 187 15.56 -10.45 -5.70
CA ALA A 187 16.50 -11.56 -5.90
C ALA A 187 15.89 -12.73 -6.70
N ALA A 188 14.57 -12.85 -6.66
CA ALA A 188 13.78 -13.81 -7.42
C ALA A 188 12.56 -13.12 -8.03
N GLU A 189 11.88 -13.80 -8.92
CA GLU A 189 10.60 -13.34 -9.45
C GLU A 189 9.60 -13.24 -8.30
N PRO A 190 8.98 -12.09 -8.06
CA PRO A 190 7.99 -11.94 -6.98
C PRO A 190 6.78 -12.85 -7.24
N PRO A 191 6.08 -13.29 -6.18
CA PRO A 191 4.91 -14.12 -6.34
C PRO A 191 3.86 -13.42 -7.19
N LYS A 192 3.23 -14.18 -8.10
CA LYS A 192 2.14 -13.66 -8.92
C LYS A 192 0.93 -13.35 -8.05
N CYS A 193 0.26 -12.25 -8.35
CA CYS A 193 -1.07 -12.00 -7.82
C CYS A 193 -2.05 -12.96 -8.49
N ASP A 194 -2.64 -13.87 -7.71
CA ASP A 194 -3.63 -14.83 -8.21
C ASP A 194 -5.00 -14.18 -8.35
N ARG A 195 -5.38 -13.34 -7.39
CA ARG A 195 -6.66 -12.64 -7.41
C ARG A 195 -6.63 -11.35 -6.60
N LEU A 196 -7.52 -10.44 -6.95
CA LEU A 196 -7.88 -9.28 -6.16
C LEU A 196 -9.23 -9.52 -5.49
N GLU A 197 -9.28 -9.28 -4.19
CA GLU A 197 -10.51 -9.29 -3.42
C GLU A 197 -10.89 -7.85 -3.09
N ILE A 198 -12.13 -7.48 -3.40
CA ILE A 198 -12.66 -6.13 -3.16
C ILE A 198 -13.69 -6.18 -2.03
N PHE A 199 -13.57 -5.29 -1.07
CA PHE A 199 -14.47 -5.19 0.08
C PHE A 199 -15.07 -3.77 0.20
N PRO A 200 -16.39 -3.63 0.34
CA PRO A 200 -17.40 -4.69 0.23
C PRO A 200 -17.45 -5.24 -1.21
N PRO A 201 -17.93 -6.48 -1.42
CA PRO A 201 -18.03 -7.08 -2.77
C PRO A 201 -19.09 -6.41 -3.64
N ALA A 202 -20.02 -5.73 -3.02
CA ALA A 202 -21.04 -4.91 -3.66
C ALA A 202 -21.44 -3.77 -2.72
N ALA A 203 -21.93 -2.68 -3.29
CA ALA A 203 -22.50 -1.56 -2.53
C ALA A 203 -23.74 -1.03 -3.26
N VAL A 204 -24.77 -0.70 -2.49
CA VAL A 204 -25.95 0.01 -2.96
C VAL A 204 -25.96 1.35 -2.26
N ILE A 205 -25.77 2.42 -3.02
CA ILE A 205 -25.70 3.80 -2.51
C ILE A 205 -26.97 4.57 -2.88
N GLU A 206 -27.38 5.51 -2.04
CA GLU A 206 -28.56 6.32 -2.22
C GLU A 206 -28.18 7.79 -2.40
N GLY A 207 -28.68 8.42 -3.47
CA GLY A 207 -28.44 9.83 -3.79
C GLY A 207 -27.18 10.08 -4.63
N ALA A 208 -27.21 11.18 -5.36
CA ALA A 208 -26.21 11.52 -6.38
C ALA A 208 -24.81 11.85 -5.81
N GLU A 209 -24.74 12.26 -4.53
CA GLU A 209 -23.47 12.62 -3.87
C GLU A 209 -22.98 11.55 -2.88
N SER A 210 -23.63 10.38 -2.84
CA SER A 210 -23.23 9.30 -1.98
C SER A 210 -21.94 8.64 -2.46
N THR A 211 -21.07 8.28 -1.54
CA THR A 211 -19.77 7.63 -1.82
C THR A 211 -19.62 6.37 -1.00
N GLN A 212 -18.94 5.39 -1.55
CA GLN A 212 -18.55 4.18 -0.84
C GLN A 212 -17.05 3.97 -0.96
N GLN A 213 -16.38 3.79 0.16
CA GLN A 213 -15.00 3.37 0.18
C GLN A 213 -14.89 1.87 -0.07
N PHE A 214 -13.87 1.47 -0.84
CA PHE A 214 -13.52 0.07 -1.06
C PHE A 214 -12.11 -0.19 -0.55
N ILE A 215 -11.87 -1.41 -0.10
CA ILE A 215 -10.54 -1.94 0.20
C ILE A 215 -10.24 -3.02 -0.82
N ALA A 216 -9.05 -3.01 -1.38
CA ALA A 216 -8.54 -4.05 -2.25
C ALA A 216 -7.48 -4.87 -1.51
N ARG A 217 -7.59 -6.20 -1.56
CA ARG A 217 -6.60 -7.13 -1.05
C ARG A 217 -6.09 -7.99 -2.20
N ALA A 218 -4.78 -7.95 -2.44
CA ALA A 218 -4.11 -8.85 -3.36
C ALA A 218 -3.80 -10.16 -2.65
N VAL A 219 -4.12 -11.29 -3.25
CA VAL A 219 -3.76 -12.63 -2.80
C VAL A 219 -2.77 -13.21 -3.78
N TYR A 220 -1.64 -13.71 -3.29
CA TYR A 220 -0.52 -14.17 -4.10
C TYR A 220 -0.43 -15.69 -4.14
N ALA A 221 0.28 -16.21 -5.18
CA ALA A 221 0.45 -17.64 -5.43
C ALA A 221 1.21 -18.39 -4.31
N ASP A 222 1.97 -17.68 -3.48
CA ASP A 222 2.65 -18.22 -2.31
C ASP A 222 1.76 -18.29 -1.05
N GLY A 223 0.48 -17.92 -1.18
CA GLY A 223 -0.49 -17.92 -0.09
C GLY A 223 -0.44 -16.66 0.79
N THR A 224 0.44 -15.72 0.52
CA THR A 224 0.44 -14.42 1.21
C THR A 224 -0.65 -13.50 0.66
N ASP A 225 -1.05 -12.50 1.45
CA ASP A 225 -1.96 -11.47 1.01
C ASP A 225 -1.45 -10.07 1.42
N ARG A 226 -1.94 -9.03 0.75
CA ARG A 226 -1.61 -7.62 1.06
C ARG A 226 -2.79 -6.72 0.81
N ASP A 227 -2.98 -5.78 1.70
CA ASP A 227 -3.81 -4.58 1.47
C ASP A 227 -3.09 -3.66 0.46
N VAL A 228 -3.73 -3.37 -0.70
CA VAL A 228 -3.13 -2.67 -1.84
C VAL A 228 -3.88 -1.41 -2.27
#